data_41cd73caa3591a9a5fbe52fa488a26c7
#
_entry.id   41cd73caa3591a9a5fbe52fa488a26c7
#
_cell.length_a   1.000
_cell.length_b   1.000
_cell.length_c   1.000
_cell.angle_alpha   90.00
_cell.angle_beta   90.00
_cell.angle_gamma   90.00
#
_symmetry.space_group_name_H-M   'P 1'
#
loop_
_entity.id
_entity.type
_entity.pdbx_description
1 polymer ?
#
loop_
_entity_poly.entity_id
_entity_poly.type
_entity_poly.pdbx_seq_one_letter_code
_entity_poly.pdbx_strand_id
1 'polypeptide(L)'
;MSTPCSLRRGFLMAATLAGLAATSAAQAQAYPHKPIKLIVGFAPGGAVDIIARAVGQQLSTSLGQTVVVENRPGAGTNIAVRALIDSPADGYTLMLTANSIAANPSLYQPAPFDPLRDVTAISLVGRVPVVIAAHPQSGPDSLARLIAASKAKPDSVTYGSPGNGATPHLAMELFARAAGIQLTHVPYKGGALALNDVLAGHVQVVAVNALEVQPHAKAGKLRVLAVLSPHRTAIFPEAPTIAESGFAGFEASVWYGFIGPAGLPAPVVAQLHTAIQKAMVAPTAP
;
A
#
# COMPACT_ATOMS: atom_id res chain seq x y z
N MET A 1 -46.12 60.00 -41.43
CA MET A 1 -44.82 59.94 -40.73
C MET A 1 -44.83 58.67 -39.97
N SER A 2 -44.29 57.58 -40.54
CA SER A 2 -44.28 56.24 -39.93
C SER A 2 -42.82 55.86 -39.58
N THR A 3 -42.50 55.80 -38.29
CA THR A 3 -41.20 55.43 -37.75
C THR A 3 -41.01 53.88 -37.74
N PRO A 4 -39.83 53.40 -38.07
CA PRO A 4 -39.63 51.97 -38.31
C PRO A 4 -39.51 51.17 -36.94
N CYS A 5 -40.51 50.34 -36.72
CA CYS A 5 -40.56 49.39 -35.57
C CYS A 5 -39.60 48.15 -35.69
N SER A 6 -38.88 48.03 -36.80
CA SER A 6 -38.05 46.85 -37.11
C SER A 6 -36.65 46.87 -36.47
N LEU A 7 -36.05 48.02 -36.20
CA LEU A 7 -34.72 48.12 -35.60
C LEU A 7 -34.71 47.74 -34.09
N ARG A 8 -35.77 47.98 -33.35
CA ARG A 8 -35.85 47.62 -31.93
C ARG A 8 -35.95 46.12 -31.68
N ARG A 9 -36.60 45.37 -32.59
CA ARG A 9 -36.71 43.89 -32.47
C ARG A 9 -35.39 43.19 -32.76
N GLY A 10 -34.57 43.69 -33.67
CA GLY A 10 -33.25 43.13 -33.97
C GLY A 10 -32.26 43.30 -32.82
N PHE A 11 -32.30 44.44 -32.12
CA PHE A 11 -31.41 44.69 -30.97
C PHE A 11 -31.74 43.84 -29.74
N LEU A 12 -33.01 43.54 -29.50
CA LEU A 12 -33.45 42.67 -28.40
C LEU A 12 -33.09 41.18 -28.65
N MET A 13 -33.17 40.72 -29.89
CA MET A 13 -32.76 39.33 -30.24
C MET A 13 -31.23 39.15 -30.18
N ALA A 14 -30.45 40.15 -30.60
CA ALA A 14 -28.98 40.06 -30.49
C ALA A 14 -28.49 40.08 -29.02
N ALA A 15 -29.15 40.86 -28.15
CA ALA A 15 -28.81 40.89 -26.72
C ALA A 15 -29.16 39.59 -25.98
N THR A 16 -30.25 38.88 -26.38
CA THR A 16 -30.62 37.57 -25.80
C THR A 16 -29.68 36.46 -26.26
N LEU A 17 -29.22 36.44 -27.51
CA LEU A 17 -28.22 35.47 -27.98
C LEU A 17 -26.83 35.69 -27.34
N ALA A 18 -26.41 36.92 -27.09
CA ALA A 18 -25.17 37.24 -26.43
C ALA A 18 -25.21 36.83 -24.92
N GLY A 19 -26.37 36.94 -24.28
CA GLY A 19 -26.59 36.50 -22.90
C GLY A 19 -26.56 34.98 -22.71
N LEU A 20 -27.04 34.19 -23.70
CA LEU A 20 -26.97 32.74 -23.66
C LEU A 20 -25.54 32.17 -23.95
N ALA A 21 -24.73 32.89 -24.70
CA ALA A 21 -23.34 32.50 -24.98
C ALA A 21 -22.41 32.72 -23.76
N ALA A 22 -22.76 33.64 -22.88
CA ALA A 22 -21.96 33.95 -21.65
C ALA A 22 -22.14 32.93 -20.51
N THR A 23 -23.19 32.09 -20.54
CA THR A 23 -23.45 31.11 -19.46
C THR A 23 -22.74 29.78 -19.64
N SER A 24 -22.00 29.55 -20.72
CA SER A 24 -21.36 28.25 -21.03
C SER A 24 -19.91 28.13 -20.59
N ALA A 25 -19.31 29.15 -19.98
CA ALA A 25 -18.02 29.01 -19.33
C ALA A 25 -18.24 28.54 -17.88
N ALA A 26 -18.89 27.36 -17.69
CA ALA A 26 -18.71 26.62 -16.47
C ALA A 26 -17.21 26.32 -16.38
N GLN A 27 -16.47 27.13 -15.63
CA GLN A 27 -15.08 26.85 -15.31
C GLN A 27 -15.09 25.48 -14.65
N ALA A 28 -14.65 24.47 -15.38
CA ALA A 28 -14.36 23.17 -14.78
C ALA A 28 -13.42 23.45 -13.62
N GLN A 29 -13.94 23.30 -12.40
CA GLN A 29 -13.12 23.52 -11.19
C GLN A 29 -11.86 22.69 -11.33
N ALA A 30 -10.70 23.36 -11.24
CA ALA A 30 -9.42 22.68 -11.39
C ALA A 30 -9.31 21.56 -10.35
N TYR A 31 -9.05 20.35 -10.80
CA TYR A 31 -8.78 19.21 -9.91
C TYR A 31 -7.44 19.42 -9.20
N PRO A 32 -7.32 19.10 -7.89
CA PRO A 32 -8.38 18.84 -6.93
C PRO A 32 -8.92 20.12 -6.28
N HIS A 33 -10.23 20.19 -5.97
CA HIS A 33 -10.88 21.31 -5.27
C HIS A 33 -11.55 20.92 -3.94
N LYS A 34 -11.42 19.64 -3.54
CA LYS A 34 -11.91 19.07 -2.27
C LYS A 34 -10.90 18.05 -1.74
N PRO A 35 -10.98 17.67 -0.45
CA PRO A 35 -10.07 16.67 0.13
C PRO A 35 -10.09 15.34 -0.62
N ILE A 36 -8.91 14.70 -0.70
CA ILE A 36 -8.71 13.39 -1.30
C ILE A 36 -8.66 12.33 -0.19
N LYS A 37 -9.44 11.27 -0.31
CA LYS A 37 -9.40 10.10 0.55
C LYS A 37 -8.34 9.13 0.04
N LEU A 38 -7.43 8.69 0.93
CA LEU A 38 -6.44 7.67 0.65
C LEU A 38 -6.71 6.44 1.51
N ILE A 39 -7.27 5.39 0.89
CA ILE A 39 -7.60 4.15 1.56
C ILE A 39 -6.33 3.31 1.77
N VAL A 40 -6.22 2.68 2.95
CA VAL A 40 -5.19 1.70 3.32
C VAL A 40 -5.87 0.42 3.80
N GLY A 41 -5.55 -0.72 3.19
CA GLY A 41 -6.20 -2.01 3.46
C GLY A 41 -5.68 -2.75 4.70
N PHE A 42 -4.83 -2.11 5.53
CA PHE A 42 -4.23 -2.67 6.73
C PHE A 42 -4.46 -1.77 7.95
N ALA A 43 -4.28 -2.33 9.14
CA ALA A 43 -4.34 -1.59 10.39
C ALA A 43 -3.29 -0.45 10.43
N PRO A 44 -3.55 0.63 11.20
CA PRO A 44 -2.59 1.72 11.38
C PRO A 44 -1.25 1.25 11.93
N GLY A 45 -0.18 1.97 11.60
CA GLY A 45 1.19 1.75 12.10
C GLY A 45 2.00 0.71 11.33
N GLY A 46 1.41 -0.01 10.36
CA GLY A 46 2.15 -0.90 9.45
C GLY A 46 2.79 -0.14 8.28
N ALA A 47 3.65 -0.82 7.50
CA ALA A 47 4.41 -0.18 6.42
C ALA A 47 3.53 0.58 5.40
N VAL A 48 2.38 0.00 5.00
CA VAL A 48 1.46 0.67 4.07
C VAL A 48 0.92 1.97 4.66
N ASP A 49 0.57 1.98 5.96
CA ASP A 49 0.06 3.17 6.65
C ASP A 49 1.13 4.25 6.80
N ILE A 50 2.35 3.86 7.18
CA ILE A 50 3.50 4.77 7.31
C ILE A 50 3.79 5.45 5.96
N ILE A 51 3.87 4.68 4.88
CA ILE A 51 4.10 5.19 3.53
C ILE A 51 2.93 6.08 3.07
N ALA A 52 1.68 5.64 3.31
CA ALA A 52 0.49 6.42 2.94
C ALA A 52 0.45 7.78 3.61
N ARG A 53 0.81 7.87 4.90
CA ARG A 53 0.85 9.14 5.64
C ARG A 53 1.99 10.03 5.18
N ALA A 54 3.20 9.47 4.99
CA ALA A 54 4.36 10.22 4.52
C ALA A 54 4.10 10.81 3.11
N VAL A 55 3.68 9.98 2.15
CA VAL A 55 3.39 10.44 0.78
C VAL A 55 2.13 11.32 0.75
N GLY A 56 1.10 10.99 1.53
CA GLY A 56 -0.13 11.76 1.63
C GLY A 56 0.10 13.19 2.14
N GLN A 57 1.02 13.38 3.07
CA GLN A 57 1.41 14.71 3.56
C GLN A 57 2.07 15.54 2.44
N GLN A 58 2.98 14.95 1.70
CA GLN A 58 3.64 15.62 0.56
C GLN A 58 2.65 15.92 -0.57
N LEU A 59 1.71 15.00 -0.84
CA LEU A 59 0.62 15.22 -1.78
C LEU A 59 -0.29 16.36 -1.36
N SER A 60 -0.61 16.46 -0.07
CA SER A 60 -1.42 17.57 0.46
C SER A 60 -0.77 18.93 0.17
N THR A 61 0.55 19.02 0.37
CA THR A 61 1.32 20.22 0.08
C THR A 61 1.36 20.53 -1.43
N SER A 62 1.62 19.52 -2.26
CA SER A 62 1.82 19.72 -3.70
C SER A 62 0.50 19.97 -4.47
N LEU A 63 -0.61 19.42 -4.00
CA LEU A 63 -1.93 19.55 -4.62
C LEU A 63 -2.78 20.67 -4.01
N GLY A 64 -2.35 21.28 -2.88
CA GLY A 64 -3.11 22.32 -2.19
C GLY A 64 -4.43 21.82 -1.58
N GLN A 65 -4.58 20.50 -1.41
CA GLN A 65 -5.78 19.88 -0.85
C GLN A 65 -5.40 18.79 0.15
N THR A 66 -6.17 18.66 1.22
CA THR A 66 -5.92 17.67 2.28
C THR A 66 -6.04 16.25 1.72
N VAL A 67 -5.05 15.40 1.99
CA VAL A 67 -5.11 13.95 1.76
C VAL A 67 -5.38 13.25 3.09
N VAL A 68 -6.55 12.63 3.22
CA VAL A 68 -7.00 11.97 4.46
C VAL A 68 -6.77 10.47 4.33
N VAL A 69 -5.89 9.91 5.16
CA VAL A 69 -5.64 8.46 5.21
C VAL A 69 -6.72 7.77 6.03
N GLU A 70 -7.39 6.77 5.42
CA GLU A 70 -8.44 5.97 6.03
C GLU A 70 -8.05 4.49 6.02
N ASN A 71 -7.87 3.89 7.19
CA ASN A 71 -7.55 2.47 7.31
C ASN A 71 -8.83 1.63 7.29
N ARG A 72 -8.92 0.66 6.35
CA ARG A 72 -10.01 -0.30 6.18
C ARG A 72 -9.47 -1.73 6.13
N PRO A 73 -8.99 -2.28 7.26
CA PRO A 73 -8.41 -3.62 7.29
C PRO A 73 -9.46 -4.71 7.20
N GLY A 74 -9.06 -5.86 6.68
CA GLY A 74 -9.88 -7.08 6.69
C GLY A 74 -9.91 -7.83 5.37
N ALA A 75 -10.22 -9.13 5.46
CA ALA A 75 -10.29 -10.08 4.33
C ALA A 75 -9.08 -9.98 3.37
N GLY A 76 -7.84 -9.89 3.92
CA GLY A 76 -6.63 -9.77 3.11
C GLY A 76 -6.58 -8.51 2.24
N THR A 77 -7.18 -7.41 2.66
CA THR A 77 -7.37 -6.12 1.96
C THR A 77 -8.60 -6.04 1.04
N ASN A 78 -9.34 -7.12 0.83
CA ASN A 78 -10.49 -7.13 -0.10
C ASN A 78 -11.57 -6.11 0.29
N ILE A 79 -11.77 -5.84 1.61
CA ILE A 79 -12.70 -4.82 2.09
C ILE A 79 -12.30 -3.43 1.57
N ALA A 80 -11.01 -3.10 1.62
CA ALA A 80 -10.49 -1.82 1.14
C ALA A 80 -10.59 -1.68 -0.38
N VAL A 81 -10.22 -2.75 -1.12
CA VAL A 81 -10.31 -2.79 -2.59
C VAL A 81 -11.76 -2.63 -3.03
N ARG A 82 -12.70 -3.30 -2.37
CA ARG A 82 -14.13 -3.16 -2.69
C ARG A 82 -14.63 -1.74 -2.47
N ALA A 83 -14.25 -1.12 -1.33
CA ALA A 83 -14.59 0.27 -1.05
C ALA A 83 -14.00 1.26 -2.06
N LEU A 84 -12.83 0.98 -2.64
CA LEU A 84 -12.27 1.75 -3.74
C LEU A 84 -13.08 1.57 -5.03
N ILE A 85 -13.36 0.34 -5.42
CA ILE A 85 -14.09 0.01 -6.66
C ILE A 85 -15.49 0.64 -6.67
N ASP A 86 -16.17 0.64 -5.52
CA ASP A 86 -17.50 1.21 -5.36
C ASP A 86 -17.51 2.74 -5.27
N SER A 87 -16.35 3.41 -5.26
CA SER A 87 -16.25 4.87 -5.22
C SER A 87 -16.33 5.52 -6.62
N PRO A 88 -16.74 6.80 -6.72
CA PRO A 88 -16.73 7.53 -7.99
C PRO A 88 -15.34 7.60 -8.61
N ALA A 89 -15.26 7.45 -9.95
CA ALA A 89 -14.01 7.57 -10.70
C ALA A 89 -13.64 9.04 -10.99
N ASP A 90 -13.58 9.86 -9.93
CA ASP A 90 -13.33 11.32 -9.99
C ASP A 90 -11.95 11.74 -9.45
N GLY A 91 -11.16 10.77 -8.97
CA GLY A 91 -9.81 11.00 -8.40
C GLY A 91 -9.81 11.39 -6.92
N TYR A 92 -10.95 11.50 -6.24
CA TYR A 92 -11.01 11.88 -4.83
C TYR A 92 -11.03 10.70 -3.86
N THR A 93 -11.07 9.47 -4.38
CA THR A 93 -10.82 8.26 -3.60
C THR A 93 -9.72 7.47 -4.27
N LEU A 94 -8.61 7.30 -3.55
CA LEU A 94 -7.42 6.58 -3.98
C LEU A 94 -7.13 5.48 -2.96
N MET A 95 -6.29 4.52 -3.34
CA MET A 95 -5.78 3.51 -2.41
C MET A 95 -4.27 3.36 -2.58
N LEU A 96 -3.55 3.31 -1.48
CA LEU A 96 -2.20 2.76 -1.47
C LEU A 96 -2.31 1.26 -1.27
N THR A 97 -1.93 0.51 -2.28
CA THR A 97 -1.99 -0.95 -2.31
C THR A 97 -0.61 -1.60 -2.31
N ALA A 98 -0.58 -2.92 -2.18
CA ALA A 98 0.60 -3.76 -2.21
C ALA A 98 0.33 -5.02 -3.06
N ASN A 99 1.24 -6.00 -3.04
CA ASN A 99 1.14 -7.24 -3.82
C ASN A 99 -0.20 -7.99 -3.69
N SER A 100 -0.92 -7.81 -2.58
CA SER A 100 -2.22 -8.45 -2.34
C SER A 100 -3.24 -8.16 -3.43
N ILE A 101 -3.17 -6.99 -4.11
CA ILE A 101 -4.05 -6.66 -5.23
C ILE A 101 -3.90 -7.66 -6.39
N ALA A 102 -2.71 -8.19 -6.60
CA ALA A 102 -2.44 -9.19 -7.65
C ALA A 102 -2.66 -10.64 -7.16
N ALA A 103 -2.45 -10.91 -5.86
CA ALA A 103 -2.53 -12.25 -5.31
C ALA A 103 -3.98 -12.69 -4.97
N ASN A 104 -4.79 -11.76 -4.47
CA ASN A 104 -6.13 -12.06 -3.94
C ASN A 104 -7.10 -12.69 -4.96
N PRO A 105 -7.12 -12.32 -6.25
CA PRO A 105 -7.98 -12.98 -7.22
C PRO A 105 -7.77 -14.49 -7.33
N SER A 106 -6.54 -14.96 -7.06
CA SER A 106 -6.20 -16.39 -7.06
C SER A 106 -6.39 -17.07 -5.69
N LEU A 107 -6.33 -16.29 -4.59
CA LEU A 107 -6.42 -16.82 -3.23
C LEU A 107 -7.86 -16.96 -2.72
N TYR A 108 -8.79 -16.16 -3.23
CA TYR A 108 -10.17 -16.15 -2.79
C TYR A 108 -11.08 -16.70 -3.90
N GLN A 109 -12.03 -17.57 -3.51
CA GLN A 109 -13.02 -18.14 -4.43
C GLN A 109 -14.44 -17.85 -3.91
N PRO A 110 -15.30 -17.16 -4.70
CA PRO A 110 -14.98 -16.55 -6.01
C PRO A 110 -14.00 -15.39 -5.90
N ALA A 111 -13.33 -15.06 -7.01
CA ALA A 111 -12.41 -13.92 -7.07
C ALA A 111 -13.15 -12.62 -6.66
N PRO A 112 -12.63 -11.85 -5.68
CA PRO A 112 -13.34 -10.70 -5.14
C PRO A 112 -13.39 -9.50 -6.09
N PHE A 113 -12.47 -9.42 -7.04
CA PHE A 113 -12.33 -8.38 -8.06
C PHE A 113 -11.38 -8.85 -9.17
N ASP A 114 -11.38 -8.11 -10.29
CA ASP A 114 -10.39 -8.25 -11.36
C ASP A 114 -9.49 -7.00 -11.38
N PRO A 115 -8.20 -7.10 -11.02
CA PRO A 115 -7.31 -5.94 -10.93
C PRO A 115 -7.03 -5.29 -12.27
N LEU A 116 -7.23 -5.98 -13.39
CA LEU A 116 -7.02 -5.41 -14.72
C LEU A 116 -8.22 -4.63 -15.23
N ARG A 117 -9.41 -4.92 -14.71
CA ARG A 117 -10.67 -4.31 -15.14
C ARG A 117 -11.22 -3.29 -14.13
N ASP A 118 -11.10 -3.60 -12.83
CA ASP A 118 -11.85 -2.91 -11.78
C ASP A 118 -11.06 -1.76 -11.15
N VAL A 119 -9.75 -1.61 -11.46
CA VAL A 119 -8.93 -0.52 -10.93
C VAL A 119 -8.08 0.15 -12.01
N THR A 120 -7.72 1.42 -11.78
CA THR A 120 -6.77 2.18 -12.58
C THR A 120 -5.45 2.30 -11.82
N ALA A 121 -4.33 1.83 -12.40
CA ALA A 121 -3.00 2.04 -11.85
C ALA A 121 -2.57 3.50 -12.06
N ILE A 122 -2.00 4.13 -11.01
CA ILE A 122 -1.59 5.52 -11.06
C ILE A 122 -0.07 5.65 -10.99
N SER A 123 0.56 5.11 -9.94
CA SER A 123 2.01 5.23 -9.75
C SER A 123 2.55 4.16 -8.82
N LEU A 124 3.72 3.62 -9.15
CA LEU A 124 4.52 2.83 -8.23
C LEU A 124 5.26 3.78 -7.28
N VAL A 125 5.28 3.43 -5.99
CA VAL A 125 6.00 4.18 -4.94
C VAL A 125 7.38 3.59 -4.69
N GLY A 126 7.48 2.27 -4.58
CA GLY A 126 8.76 1.62 -4.33
C GLY A 126 8.60 0.16 -3.89
N ARG A 127 9.72 -0.41 -3.46
CA ARG A 127 9.79 -1.79 -2.95
C ARG A 127 10.55 -1.82 -1.63
N VAL A 128 10.10 -2.68 -0.73
CA VAL A 128 10.75 -2.91 0.56
C VAL A 128 10.89 -4.42 0.77
N PRO A 129 12.07 -4.94 1.13
CA PRO A 129 12.24 -6.37 1.36
C PRO A 129 11.44 -6.83 2.58
N VAL A 130 11.00 -8.08 2.53
CA VAL A 130 10.49 -8.79 3.70
C VAL A 130 11.66 -9.18 4.58
N VAL A 131 11.47 -9.15 5.88
CA VAL A 131 12.42 -9.67 6.87
C VAL A 131 11.77 -10.72 7.76
N ILE A 132 12.57 -11.68 8.19
CA ILE A 132 12.24 -12.61 9.26
C ILE A 132 12.95 -12.10 10.49
N ALA A 133 12.19 -11.79 11.54
CA ALA A 133 12.71 -11.33 12.82
C ALA A 133 12.14 -12.17 13.95
N ALA A 134 12.88 -12.26 15.06
CA ALA A 134 12.52 -13.04 16.22
C ALA A 134 12.60 -12.22 17.51
N HIS A 135 11.81 -12.63 18.50
CA HIS A 135 11.98 -12.13 19.86
C HIS A 135 13.34 -12.59 20.43
N PRO A 136 14.15 -11.67 21.00
CA PRO A 136 15.54 -12.00 21.33
C PRO A 136 15.73 -13.05 22.41
N GLN A 137 14.73 -13.25 23.27
CA GLN A 137 14.81 -14.21 24.39
C GLN A 137 14.01 -15.49 24.15
N SER A 138 12.81 -15.41 23.56
CA SER A 138 11.91 -16.56 23.36
C SER A 138 11.95 -17.13 21.93
N GLY A 139 12.49 -16.40 20.99
CA GLY A 139 12.61 -16.83 19.59
C GLY A 139 13.98 -17.44 19.28
N PRO A 140 14.14 -18.02 18.08
CA PRO A 140 15.43 -18.52 17.60
C PRO A 140 16.43 -17.38 17.43
N ASP A 141 17.72 -17.66 17.68
CA ASP A 141 18.79 -16.68 17.56
C ASP A 141 19.35 -16.52 16.14
N SER A 142 18.99 -17.43 15.24
CA SER A 142 19.44 -17.46 13.86
C SER A 142 18.45 -18.21 12.97
N LEU A 143 18.53 -17.97 11.65
CA LEU A 143 17.70 -18.70 10.68
C LEU A 143 17.99 -20.22 10.73
N ALA A 144 19.25 -20.60 10.93
CA ALA A 144 19.65 -22.01 11.09
C ALA A 144 18.98 -22.66 12.31
N ARG A 145 18.90 -21.94 13.44
CA ARG A 145 18.21 -22.42 14.65
C ARG A 145 16.71 -22.54 14.46
N LEU A 146 16.09 -21.58 13.73
CA LEU A 146 14.68 -21.66 13.34
C LEU A 146 14.42 -22.95 12.57
N ILE A 147 15.23 -23.23 11.54
CA ILE A 147 15.12 -24.42 10.70
C ILE A 147 15.32 -25.68 11.55
N ALA A 148 16.36 -25.72 12.39
CA ALA A 148 16.65 -26.87 13.23
C ALA A 148 15.53 -27.18 14.24
N ALA A 149 14.99 -26.15 14.90
CA ALA A 149 13.88 -26.31 15.85
C ALA A 149 12.62 -26.82 15.16
N SER A 150 12.28 -26.27 13.98
CA SER A 150 11.09 -26.68 13.23
C SER A 150 11.24 -28.09 12.61
N LYS A 151 12.45 -28.53 12.26
CA LYS A 151 12.71 -29.93 11.85
C LYS A 151 12.61 -30.90 13.00
N ALA A 152 13.13 -30.53 14.20
CA ALA A 152 13.07 -31.38 15.39
C ALA A 152 11.64 -31.58 15.90
N LYS A 153 10.82 -30.52 15.80
CA LYS A 153 9.41 -30.55 16.20
C LYS A 153 8.59 -29.70 15.24
N PRO A 154 7.95 -30.32 14.23
CA PRO A 154 7.06 -29.61 13.30
C PRO A 154 5.99 -28.80 14.03
N ASP A 155 5.60 -27.67 13.48
CA ASP A 155 4.61 -26.72 13.99
C ASP A 155 4.90 -26.13 15.39
N SER A 156 6.08 -26.36 15.96
CA SER A 156 6.44 -25.82 17.27
C SER A 156 6.84 -24.34 17.25
N VAL A 157 7.20 -23.81 16.11
CA VAL A 157 7.55 -22.40 15.94
C VAL A 157 6.36 -21.66 15.36
N THR A 158 5.87 -20.65 16.11
CA THR A 158 4.80 -19.76 15.65
C THR A 158 5.39 -18.53 14.97
N TYR A 159 4.79 -18.12 13.86
CA TYR A 159 5.15 -16.85 13.23
C TYR A 159 3.94 -15.97 12.94
N GLY A 160 4.09 -14.66 13.21
CA GLY A 160 3.11 -13.63 12.87
C GLY A 160 3.34 -13.05 11.48
N SER A 161 2.29 -12.67 10.80
CA SER A 161 2.33 -11.93 9.52
C SER A 161 1.25 -10.86 9.44
N PRO A 162 1.30 -9.92 8.45
CA PRO A 162 0.24 -8.94 8.24
C PRO A 162 -1.12 -9.52 7.84
N GLY A 163 -1.20 -10.83 7.61
CA GLY A 163 -2.45 -11.53 7.30
C GLY A 163 -2.34 -12.47 6.11
N ASN A 164 -3.38 -13.27 5.92
CA ASN A 164 -3.46 -14.25 4.83
C ASN A 164 -3.33 -13.55 3.47
N GLY A 165 -2.48 -14.08 2.59
CA GLY A 165 -2.23 -13.54 1.25
C GLY A 165 -1.31 -12.31 1.20
N ALA A 166 -0.93 -11.74 2.35
CA ALA A 166 0.12 -10.72 2.37
C ALA A 166 1.47 -11.31 1.93
N THR A 167 2.31 -10.51 1.28
CA THR A 167 3.62 -10.97 0.80
C THR A 167 4.47 -11.63 1.88
N PRO A 168 4.56 -11.09 3.11
CA PRO A 168 5.31 -11.76 4.17
C PRO A 168 4.78 -13.17 4.51
N HIS A 169 3.45 -13.36 4.51
CA HIS A 169 2.87 -14.70 4.71
C HIS A 169 3.29 -15.65 3.58
N LEU A 170 3.06 -15.25 2.31
CA LEU A 170 3.41 -16.09 1.16
C LEU A 170 4.91 -16.39 1.09
N ALA A 171 5.75 -15.42 1.46
CA ALA A 171 7.19 -15.60 1.55
C ALA A 171 7.60 -16.64 2.60
N MET A 172 6.95 -16.62 3.78
CA MET A 172 7.21 -17.62 4.82
C MET A 172 6.76 -19.02 4.41
N GLU A 173 5.60 -19.15 3.74
CA GLU A 173 5.14 -20.44 3.23
C GLU A 173 6.11 -21.00 2.16
N LEU A 174 6.58 -20.17 1.24
CA LEU A 174 7.59 -20.55 0.25
C LEU A 174 8.93 -20.92 0.91
N PHE A 175 9.36 -20.13 1.91
CA PHE A 175 10.56 -20.42 2.68
C PHE A 175 10.44 -21.75 3.44
N ALA A 176 9.33 -21.97 4.16
CA ALA A 176 9.09 -23.19 4.91
C ALA A 176 9.15 -24.42 3.97
N ARG A 177 8.53 -24.31 2.80
CA ARG A 177 8.58 -25.36 1.76
C ARG A 177 10.00 -25.60 1.26
N ALA A 178 10.76 -24.53 0.95
CA ALA A 178 12.13 -24.62 0.47
C ALA A 178 13.09 -25.20 1.52
N ALA A 179 12.88 -24.90 2.81
CA ALA A 179 13.65 -25.40 3.93
C ALA A 179 13.23 -26.80 4.41
N GLY A 180 12.09 -27.34 3.93
CA GLY A 180 11.52 -28.60 4.38
C GLY A 180 11.11 -28.57 5.85
N ILE A 181 10.44 -27.48 6.29
CA ILE A 181 9.97 -27.26 7.67
C ILE A 181 8.49 -26.94 7.69
N GLN A 182 7.88 -27.08 8.88
CA GLN A 182 6.49 -26.70 9.16
C GLN A 182 6.48 -25.66 10.28
N LEU A 183 5.72 -24.58 10.06
CA LEU A 183 5.57 -23.44 10.97
C LEU A 183 4.09 -23.17 11.22
N THR A 184 3.74 -22.76 12.43
CA THR A 184 2.36 -22.36 12.73
C THR A 184 2.16 -20.87 12.42
N HIS A 185 1.33 -20.57 11.42
CA HIS A 185 1.02 -19.21 11.02
C HIS A 185 -0.05 -18.57 11.94
N VAL A 186 0.23 -17.34 12.38
CA VAL A 186 -0.71 -16.48 13.12
C VAL A 186 -0.99 -15.22 12.27
N PRO A 187 -2.15 -15.15 11.60
CA PRO A 187 -2.50 -14.01 10.76
C PRO A 187 -3.02 -12.81 11.55
N TYR A 188 -2.49 -11.61 11.27
CA TYR A 188 -2.94 -10.34 11.83
C TYR A 188 -3.58 -9.45 10.75
N LYS A 189 -4.23 -8.35 11.16
CA LYS A 189 -4.81 -7.36 10.23
C LYS A 189 -3.80 -6.26 9.85
N GLY A 190 -2.50 -6.56 9.89
CA GLY A 190 -1.41 -5.64 9.57
C GLY A 190 -0.13 -5.98 10.34
N GLY A 191 1.02 -5.52 9.82
CA GLY A 191 2.34 -5.85 10.38
C GLY A 191 2.56 -5.31 11.79
N ALA A 192 2.06 -4.11 12.10
CA ALA A 192 2.19 -3.52 13.43
C ALA A 192 1.57 -4.41 14.54
N LEU A 193 0.43 -5.05 14.25
CA LEU A 193 -0.21 -5.97 15.22
C LEU A 193 0.63 -7.24 15.42
N ALA A 194 1.18 -7.79 14.34
CA ALA A 194 2.09 -8.94 14.44
C ALA A 194 3.38 -8.59 15.21
N LEU A 195 3.91 -7.37 15.00
CA LEU A 195 5.07 -6.87 15.73
C LEU A 195 4.79 -6.71 17.23
N ASN A 196 3.64 -6.19 17.61
CA ASN A 196 3.28 -6.07 19.03
C ASN A 196 3.27 -7.43 19.73
N ASP A 197 2.75 -8.46 19.08
CA ASP A 197 2.67 -9.80 19.67
C ASP A 197 4.03 -10.50 19.72
N VAL A 198 4.92 -10.30 18.75
CA VAL A 198 6.29 -10.81 18.86
C VAL A 198 7.08 -10.06 19.94
N LEU A 199 6.91 -8.75 20.07
CA LEU A 199 7.55 -7.94 21.12
C LEU A 199 7.07 -8.34 22.54
N ALA A 200 5.81 -8.79 22.66
CA ALA A 200 5.25 -9.31 23.88
C ALA A 200 5.63 -10.78 24.15
N GLY A 201 6.27 -11.46 23.19
CA GLY A 201 6.65 -12.88 23.32
C GLY A 201 5.49 -13.86 23.07
N HIS A 202 4.34 -13.42 22.59
CA HIS A 202 3.19 -14.27 22.28
C HIS A 202 3.43 -15.13 21.03
N VAL A 203 4.16 -14.61 20.06
CA VAL A 203 4.70 -15.34 18.91
C VAL A 203 6.22 -15.24 18.89
N GLN A 204 6.88 -16.27 18.42
CA GLN A 204 8.35 -16.39 18.48
C GLN A 204 9.04 -15.64 17.34
N VAL A 205 8.40 -15.59 16.18
CA VAL A 205 8.95 -15.06 14.93
C VAL A 205 7.91 -14.16 14.27
N VAL A 206 8.35 -13.18 13.52
CA VAL A 206 7.50 -12.35 12.67
C VAL A 206 8.09 -12.23 11.28
N ALA A 207 7.23 -12.27 10.27
CA ALA A 207 7.57 -11.92 8.89
C ALA A 207 6.81 -10.66 8.51
N VAL A 208 7.53 -9.56 8.31
CA VAL A 208 6.97 -8.23 7.98
C VAL A 208 7.96 -7.44 7.12
N ASN A 209 7.66 -6.19 6.81
CA ASN A 209 8.56 -5.33 6.06
C ASN A 209 9.74 -4.84 6.89
N ALA A 210 10.88 -4.63 6.23
CA ALA A 210 12.10 -4.10 6.84
C ALA A 210 11.87 -2.76 7.56
N LEU A 211 11.02 -1.87 7.01
CA LEU A 211 10.71 -0.57 7.64
C LEU A 211 10.02 -0.71 9.00
N GLU A 212 9.17 -1.72 9.17
CA GLU A 212 8.46 -1.96 10.42
C GLU A 212 9.37 -2.50 11.52
N VAL A 213 10.34 -3.34 11.15
CA VAL A 213 11.28 -3.97 12.10
C VAL A 213 12.41 -3.03 12.51
N GLN A 214 12.81 -2.12 11.63
CA GLN A 214 14.01 -1.29 11.82
C GLN A 214 14.09 -0.58 13.19
N PRO A 215 13.08 0.14 13.68
CA PRO A 215 13.16 0.83 14.98
C PRO A 215 13.31 -0.16 16.14
N HIS A 216 12.65 -1.30 16.06
CA HIS A 216 12.71 -2.35 17.11
C HIS A 216 14.04 -3.10 17.12
N ALA A 217 14.60 -3.36 15.93
CA ALA A 217 15.91 -3.99 15.82
C ALA A 217 17.02 -3.05 16.30
N LYS A 218 16.98 -1.76 15.94
CA LYS A 218 17.92 -0.74 16.45
C LYS A 218 17.86 -0.60 17.97
N ALA A 219 16.66 -0.78 18.55
CA ALA A 219 16.48 -0.75 20.01
C ALA A 219 16.81 -2.10 20.70
N GLY A 220 17.30 -3.11 19.97
CA GLY A 220 17.60 -4.44 20.52
C GLY A 220 16.39 -5.26 20.94
N LYS A 221 15.18 -4.81 20.59
CA LYS A 221 13.92 -5.47 20.96
C LYS A 221 13.53 -6.61 20.01
N LEU A 222 14.11 -6.64 18.82
CA LEU A 222 13.96 -7.72 17.85
C LEU A 222 15.32 -8.08 17.27
N ARG A 223 15.50 -9.35 16.93
CA ARG A 223 16.65 -9.86 16.19
C ARG A 223 16.22 -10.18 14.76
N VAL A 224 16.88 -9.56 13.77
CA VAL A 224 16.68 -9.91 12.36
C VAL A 224 17.42 -11.21 12.07
N LEU A 225 16.69 -12.24 11.65
CA LEU A 225 17.26 -13.55 11.32
C LEU A 225 17.71 -13.61 9.87
N ALA A 226 16.94 -12.97 8.96
CA ALA A 226 17.28 -12.85 7.55
C ALA A 226 16.50 -11.71 6.89
N VAL A 227 17.12 -11.09 5.89
CA VAL A 227 16.45 -10.20 4.93
C VAL A 227 16.19 -10.99 3.66
N LEU A 228 14.95 -10.98 3.17
CA LEU A 228 14.55 -11.76 2.00
C LEU A 228 14.85 -10.97 0.70
N SER A 229 16.10 -10.60 0.55
CA SER A 229 16.63 -9.90 -0.63
C SER A 229 17.87 -10.62 -1.16
N PRO A 230 18.20 -10.48 -2.45
CA PRO A 230 19.40 -11.11 -3.04
C PRO A 230 20.68 -10.49 -2.49
N HIS A 231 20.65 -9.23 -2.04
CA HIS A 231 21.78 -8.49 -1.50
C HIS A 231 21.44 -7.87 -0.16
N ARG A 232 22.46 -7.61 0.66
CA ARG A 232 22.31 -6.86 1.92
C ARG A 232 21.76 -5.47 1.66
N THR A 233 20.96 -4.97 2.57
CA THR A 233 20.29 -3.69 2.44
C THR A 233 20.87 -2.65 3.39
N ALA A 234 20.81 -1.37 3.03
CA ALA A 234 21.22 -0.28 3.91
C ALA A 234 20.38 -0.20 5.21
N ILE A 235 19.16 -0.79 5.21
CA ILE A 235 18.32 -0.83 6.40
C ILE A 235 18.89 -1.78 7.44
N PHE A 236 19.47 -2.93 7.02
CA PHE A 236 20.06 -3.95 7.86
C PHE A 236 21.40 -4.43 7.25
N PRO A 237 22.48 -3.62 7.29
CA PRO A 237 23.74 -3.98 6.66
C PRO A 237 24.40 -5.21 7.29
N GLU A 238 24.17 -5.45 8.58
CA GLU A 238 24.75 -6.57 9.32
C GLU A 238 23.91 -7.85 9.26
N ALA A 239 22.62 -7.75 8.88
CA ALA A 239 21.75 -8.92 8.82
C ALA A 239 22.06 -9.79 7.59
N PRO A 240 22.11 -11.13 7.72
CA PRO A 240 22.32 -12.00 6.59
C PRO A 240 21.12 -11.92 5.63
N THR A 241 21.40 -12.09 4.33
CA THR A 241 20.35 -12.32 3.36
C THR A 241 19.88 -13.78 3.42
N ILE A 242 18.68 -14.04 2.89
CA ILE A 242 18.18 -15.40 2.74
C ILE A 242 19.08 -16.21 1.80
N ALA A 243 19.66 -15.55 0.78
CA ALA A 243 20.59 -16.18 -0.18
C ALA A 243 21.90 -16.60 0.51
N GLU A 244 22.50 -15.75 1.37
CA GLU A 244 23.66 -16.08 2.20
C GLU A 244 23.40 -17.23 3.19
N SER A 245 22.12 -17.45 3.52
CA SER A 245 21.67 -18.53 4.41
C SER A 245 21.39 -19.86 3.70
N GLY A 246 21.80 -19.99 2.43
CA GLY A 246 21.69 -21.23 1.67
C GLY A 246 20.49 -21.32 0.71
N PHE A 247 19.71 -20.27 0.57
CA PHE A 247 18.53 -20.23 -0.31
C PHE A 247 18.80 -19.30 -1.51
N ALA A 248 19.77 -19.65 -2.32
CA ALA A 248 20.12 -18.89 -3.51
C ALA A 248 18.92 -18.73 -4.46
N GLY A 249 18.73 -17.51 -4.99
CA GLY A 249 17.61 -17.18 -5.87
C GLY A 249 16.27 -16.95 -5.15
N PHE A 250 16.22 -17.12 -3.82
CA PHE A 250 15.03 -16.77 -3.07
C PHE A 250 15.01 -15.27 -2.77
N GLU A 251 13.92 -14.61 -3.13
CA GLU A 251 13.68 -13.22 -2.77
C GLU A 251 12.19 -12.96 -2.52
N ALA A 252 11.91 -12.03 -1.62
CA ALA A 252 10.57 -11.53 -1.40
C ALA A 252 10.59 -10.06 -1.03
N SER A 253 9.91 -9.25 -1.80
CA SER A 253 9.73 -7.83 -1.56
C SER A 253 8.26 -7.43 -1.71
N VAL A 254 7.85 -6.45 -0.93
CA VAL A 254 6.55 -5.80 -1.08
C VAL A 254 6.75 -4.57 -1.93
N TRP A 255 6.03 -4.46 -3.03
CA TRP A 255 5.89 -3.23 -3.77
C TRP A 255 4.65 -2.46 -3.29
N TYR A 256 4.72 -1.15 -3.38
CA TYR A 256 3.65 -0.23 -3.02
C TYR A 256 3.29 0.63 -4.22
N GLY A 257 1.99 0.83 -4.45
CA GLY A 257 1.51 1.64 -5.56
C GLY A 257 0.17 2.29 -5.27
N PHE A 258 -0.05 3.44 -5.88
CA PHE A 258 -1.32 4.13 -5.88
C PHE A 258 -2.21 3.60 -6.99
N ILE A 259 -3.45 3.31 -6.64
CA ILE A 259 -4.52 2.93 -7.56
C ILE A 259 -5.77 3.76 -7.28
N GLY A 260 -6.63 3.87 -8.28
CA GLY A 260 -7.97 4.41 -8.18
C GLY A 260 -9.00 3.44 -8.74
N PRO A 261 -10.32 3.75 -8.66
CA PRO A 261 -11.34 2.97 -9.32
C PRO A 261 -11.15 2.99 -10.84
N ALA A 262 -11.70 2.01 -11.54
CA ALA A 262 -11.63 1.96 -13.00
C ALA A 262 -12.29 3.20 -13.63
N GLY A 263 -11.75 3.65 -14.77
CA GLY A 263 -12.34 4.75 -15.53
C GLY A 263 -11.96 6.15 -15.04
N LEU A 264 -10.88 6.30 -14.25
CA LEU A 264 -10.35 7.63 -13.91
C LEU A 264 -10.02 8.43 -15.19
N PRO A 265 -10.37 9.74 -15.26
CA PRO A 265 -9.99 10.58 -16.38
C PRO A 265 -8.47 10.67 -16.55
N ALA A 266 -7.99 10.52 -17.79
CA ALA A 266 -6.55 10.54 -18.07
C ALA A 266 -5.82 11.80 -17.54
N PRO A 267 -6.38 13.02 -17.60
CA PRO A 267 -5.74 14.21 -17.02
C PRO A 267 -5.56 14.10 -15.49
N VAL A 268 -6.54 13.50 -14.78
CA VAL A 268 -6.49 13.28 -13.33
C VAL A 268 -5.39 12.28 -13.00
N VAL A 269 -5.30 11.17 -13.73
CA VAL A 269 -4.23 10.17 -13.56
C VAL A 269 -2.86 10.80 -13.78
N ALA A 270 -2.67 11.58 -14.83
CA ALA A 270 -1.40 12.24 -15.14
C ALA A 270 -0.98 13.25 -14.04
N GLN A 271 -1.93 14.03 -13.53
CA GLN A 271 -1.68 14.98 -12.45
C GLN A 271 -1.30 14.27 -11.14
N LEU A 272 -2.07 13.24 -10.77
CA LEU A 272 -1.77 12.42 -9.58
C LEU A 272 -0.42 11.72 -9.71
N HIS A 273 -0.13 11.10 -10.85
CA HIS A 273 1.16 10.46 -11.11
C HIS A 273 2.32 11.45 -10.91
N THR A 274 2.23 12.64 -11.53
CA THR A 274 3.26 13.69 -11.40
C THR A 274 3.43 14.13 -9.94
N ALA A 275 2.33 14.34 -9.22
CA ALA A 275 2.37 14.74 -7.82
C ALA A 275 2.99 13.66 -6.92
N ILE A 276 2.65 12.38 -7.15
CA ILE A 276 3.23 11.24 -6.42
C ILE A 276 4.73 11.13 -6.69
N GLN A 277 5.16 11.24 -7.95
CA GLN A 277 6.59 11.18 -8.30
C GLN A 277 7.39 12.32 -7.61
N LYS A 278 6.85 13.53 -7.56
CA LYS A 278 7.45 14.65 -6.83
C LYS A 278 7.52 14.37 -5.32
N ALA A 279 6.46 13.80 -4.74
CA ALA A 279 6.43 13.45 -3.33
C ALA A 279 7.48 12.41 -2.94
N MET A 280 7.84 11.51 -3.86
CA MET A 280 8.85 10.46 -3.63
C MET A 280 10.29 10.98 -3.54
N VAL A 281 10.61 12.10 -4.18
CA VAL A 281 11.95 12.71 -4.18
C VAL A 281 12.05 13.89 -3.21
N ALA A 282 10.94 14.32 -2.63
CA ALA A 282 10.94 15.38 -1.64
C ALA A 282 11.64 14.89 -0.34
N PRO A 283 12.51 15.71 0.27
CA PRO A 283 13.06 15.38 1.59
C PRO A 283 11.89 15.15 2.56
N THR A 284 11.89 14.00 3.23
CA THR A 284 10.99 13.82 4.38
C THR A 284 11.41 14.83 5.44
N ALA A 285 10.46 15.66 5.88
CA ALA A 285 10.72 16.56 7.01
C ALA A 285 11.21 15.73 8.21
N PRO A 286 12.19 16.24 8.97
CA PRO A 286 12.80 15.53 10.09
C PRO A 286 11.79 15.15 11.18
#